data_37d5a341832f23def84b9d30a4f6dbd2
#
_entry.id   37d5a341832f23def84b9d30a4f6dbd2
#
_cell.length_a   1.000
_cell.length_b   1.000
_cell.length_c   1.000
_cell.angle_alpha   90.00
_cell.angle_beta   90.00
_cell.angle_gamma   90.00
#
_symmetry.space_group_name_H-M   'P 1'
#
loop_
_entity.id
_entity.type
_entity.pdbx_description
1 polymer ?
#
loop_
_entity_poly.entity_id
_entity_poly.type
_entity_poly.pdbx_seq_one_letter_code
_entity_poly.pdbx_strand_id
1 'polypeptide(L)'
;QLAVVGRPNVGKSTLVNALLGDERVITGPEPGITRDAISILWEWEGQPIKLIDTAGMRRKARVSEKVEKLSVGDTLEAIRFAHVAILVVDATLMPERQDLTIARHIIDEGRAIVIVVNKWDLIEDGQAALRRLFDRMEISLPQIRGAPVVTLSARNTRGIDKLLPAV
;
A
#
# COMPACT_ATOMS: atom_id res chain seq x y z
N GLN A 1 7.92 -3.86 -9.80
CA GLN A 1 7.84 -4.42 -8.44
C GLN A 1 7.12 -3.44 -7.53
N LEU A 2 6.02 -3.85 -6.94
CA LEU A 2 5.21 -3.03 -6.03
C LEU A 2 5.32 -3.54 -4.60
N ALA A 3 5.41 -2.62 -3.63
CA ALA A 3 5.19 -2.90 -2.22
C ALA A 3 3.95 -2.16 -1.73
N VAL A 4 3.13 -2.81 -0.91
CA VAL A 4 2.00 -2.18 -0.22
C VAL A 4 2.35 -2.06 1.25
N VAL A 5 2.55 -0.83 1.70
CA VAL A 5 3.01 -0.52 3.05
C VAL A 5 2.06 0.44 3.75
N GLY A 6 2.18 0.55 5.05
CA GLY A 6 1.31 1.40 5.87
C GLY A 6 1.14 0.81 7.27
N ARG A 7 0.54 1.58 8.16
CA ARG A 7 0.28 1.15 9.54
C ARG A 7 -0.62 -0.10 9.62
N PRO A 8 -0.66 -0.79 10.76
CA PRO A 8 -1.68 -1.80 11.02
C PRO A 8 -3.11 -1.24 10.85
N ASN A 9 -4.03 -2.08 10.38
CA ASN A 9 -5.47 -1.80 10.26
C ASN A 9 -5.87 -0.67 9.27
N VAL A 10 -4.96 -0.15 8.45
CA VAL A 10 -5.31 0.82 7.37
C VAL A 10 -5.98 0.15 6.16
N GLY A 11 -6.02 -1.19 6.12
CA GLY A 11 -6.70 -1.96 5.07
C GLY A 11 -5.79 -2.47 3.95
N LYS A 12 -4.48 -2.65 4.19
CA LYS A 12 -3.52 -3.18 3.20
C LYS A 12 -3.94 -4.53 2.62
N SER A 13 -4.27 -5.49 3.48
CA SER A 13 -4.68 -6.84 3.05
C SER A 13 -5.97 -6.81 2.24
N THR A 14 -6.94 -5.97 2.63
CA THR A 14 -8.18 -5.77 1.89
C THR A 14 -7.89 -5.16 0.52
N LEU A 15 -6.99 -4.18 0.45
CA LEU A 15 -6.58 -3.56 -0.80
C LEU A 15 -5.90 -4.57 -1.74
N VAL A 16 -4.97 -5.36 -1.22
CA VAL A 16 -4.29 -6.40 -2.01
C VAL A 16 -5.29 -7.42 -2.55
N ASN A 17 -6.22 -7.89 -1.72
CA ASN A 17 -7.27 -8.82 -2.16
C ASN A 17 -8.17 -8.19 -3.23
N ALA A 18 -8.52 -6.91 -3.09
CA ALA A 18 -9.32 -6.20 -4.08
C ALA A 18 -8.58 -5.98 -5.41
N LEU A 19 -7.25 -5.76 -5.36
CA LEU A 19 -6.42 -5.64 -6.56
C LEU A 19 -6.27 -6.98 -7.31
N LEU A 20 -6.10 -8.05 -6.57
CA LEU A 20 -5.84 -9.36 -7.17
C LEU A 20 -7.09 -9.99 -7.78
N GLY A 21 -8.31 -9.69 -7.25
CA GLY A 21 -9.57 -10.26 -7.72
C GLY A 21 -9.51 -11.78 -7.97
N ASP A 22 -10.63 -12.43 -8.24
CA ASP A 22 -10.64 -13.90 -8.42
C ASP A 22 -10.00 -14.40 -9.73
N GLU A 23 -9.74 -13.54 -10.72
CA GLU A 23 -9.35 -13.97 -12.08
C GLU A 23 -7.98 -13.48 -12.59
N ARG A 24 -7.17 -12.77 -11.78
CA ARG A 24 -5.96 -12.08 -12.27
C ARG A 24 -4.64 -12.61 -11.73
N VAL A 25 -4.63 -13.71 -11.03
CA VAL A 25 -3.40 -14.22 -10.42
C VAL A 25 -2.74 -15.25 -11.31
N ILE A 26 -1.65 -14.87 -11.94
CA ILE A 26 -0.70 -15.85 -12.50
C ILE A 26 0.14 -16.33 -11.31
N THR A 27 -0.26 -17.44 -10.69
CA THR A 27 0.47 -18.02 -9.57
C THR A 27 1.59 -18.93 -10.04
N GLY A 28 2.79 -18.63 -9.62
CA GLY A 28 3.87 -19.59 -9.52
C GLY A 28 4.81 -19.11 -8.41
N PRO A 29 5.17 -19.94 -7.43
CA PRO A 29 6.34 -19.65 -6.62
C PRO A 29 7.55 -19.76 -7.55
N GLU A 30 8.23 -18.62 -7.83
CA GLU A 30 9.53 -18.68 -8.47
C GLU A 30 10.51 -19.39 -7.52
N PRO A 31 11.14 -20.51 -7.95
CA PRO A 31 12.20 -21.14 -7.17
C PRO A 31 13.43 -20.26 -7.25
N GLY A 32 13.89 -19.72 -6.12
CA GLY A 32 15.21 -19.12 -6.07
C GLY A 32 15.38 -17.81 -5.29
N ILE A 33 14.33 -17.25 -4.69
CA ILE A 33 14.44 -16.09 -3.80
C ILE A 33 14.23 -16.55 -2.36
N THR A 34 15.16 -16.16 -1.50
CA THR A 34 15.26 -16.47 -0.07
C THR A 34 13.93 -16.75 0.63
N ARG A 35 13.94 -17.76 1.49
CA ARG A 35 12.85 -18.50 2.14
C ARG A 35 11.69 -17.69 2.77
N ASP A 36 11.71 -16.36 2.77
CA ASP A 36 10.78 -15.53 3.54
C ASP A 36 9.94 -14.51 2.76
N ALA A 37 10.26 -14.18 1.51
CA ALA A 37 9.50 -13.20 0.73
C ALA A 37 8.58 -13.89 -0.29
N ILE A 38 7.30 -14.06 0.04
CA ILE A 38 6.31 -14.53 -0.92
C ILE A 38 5.89 -13.35 -1.79
N SER A 39 6.30 -13.37 -3.07
CA SER A 39 5.82 -12.42 -4.07
C SER A 39 4.64 -13.02 -4.84
N ILE A 40 3.71 -12.16 -5.27
CA ILE A 40 2.62 -12.51 -6.17
C ILE A 40 2.91 -11.84 -7.51
N LEU A 41 2.92 -12.64 -8.56
CA LEU A 41 2.99 -12.14 -9.93
C LEU A 41 1.58 -12.10 -10.50
N TRP A 42 1.19 -10.95 -11.07
CA TRP A 42 -0.04 -10.82 -11.83
C TRP A 42 0.18 -9.92 -13.05
N GLU A 43 -0.76 -9.89 -13.96
CA GLU A 43 -0.71 -9.08 -15.17
C GLU A 43 -1.80 -8.02 -15.13
N TRP A 44 -1.44 -6.78 -15.50
CA TRP A 44 -2.37 -5.69 -15.69
C TRP A 44 -2.09 -5.04 -17.06
N GLU A 45 -3.10 -5.04 -17.94
CA GLU A 45 -2.99 -4.51 -19.32
C GLU A 45 -1.75 -5.00 -20.09
N GLY A 46 -1.41 -6.29 -19.93
CA GLY A 46 -0.23 -6.90 -20.56
C GLY A 46 1.10 -6.61 -19.86
N GLN A 47 1.09 -5.87 -18.76
CA GLN A 47 2.28 -5.57 -17.97
C GLN A 47 2.39 -6.51 -16.77
N PRO A 48 3.53 -7.22 -16.61
CA PRO A 48 3.74 -8.07 -15.45
C PRO A 48 4.01 -7.21 -14.21
N ILE A 49 3.21 -7.41 -13.18
CA ILE A 49 3.34 -6.74 -11.89
C ILE A 49 3.71 -7.77 -10.84
N LYS A 50 4.81 -7.51 -10.10
CA LYS A 50 5.25 -8.33 -8.98
C LYS A 50 4.97 -7.59 -7.67
N LEU A 51 4.08 -8.13 -6.86
CA LEU A 51 3.78 -7.63 -5.52
C LEU A 51 4.71 -8.29 -4.51
N ILE A 52 5.48 -7.50 -3.79
CA ILE A 52 6.50 -7.97 -2.86
C ILE A 52 5.91 -8.07 -1.45
N ASP A 53 6.40 -9.05 -0.69
CA ASP A 53 6.08 -9.30 0.72
C ASP A 53 4.58 -9.49 1.02
N THR A 54 3.99 -10.41 0.30
CA THR A 54 2.60 -10.83 0.59
C THR A 54 2.51 -11.87 1.70
N ALA A 55 3.64 -12.40 2.18
CA ALA A 55 3.68 -13.45 3.21
C ALA A 55 3.06 -12.99 4.53
N GLY A 56 3.40 -11.78 4.96
CA GLY A 56 2.79 -11.15 6.12
C GLY A 56 1.29 -10.92 5.94
N MET A 57 0.85 -10.63 4.72
CA MET A 57 -0.56 -10.38 4.41
C MET A 57 -1.39 -11.67 4.28
N ARG A 58 -0.84 -12.75 3.67
CA ARG A 58 -1.55 -14.04 3.51
C ARG A 58 -1.68 -14.83 4.80
N ARG A 59 -0.67 -14.84 5.66
CA ARG A 59 -0.77 -15.49 6.98
C ARG A 59 -1.87 -14.88 7.82
N LYS A 60 -2.14 -13.59 7.65
CA LYS A 60 -3.16 -12.82 8.39
C LYS A 60 -4.57 -13.00 7.85
N ALA A 61 -4.75 -13.20 6.55
CA ALA A 61 -6.06 -13.49 5.97
C ALA A 61 -6.63 -14.85 6.43
N ARG A 62 -5.78 -15.78 6.91
CA ARG A 62 -6.17 -17.10 7.44
C ARG A 62 -6.27 -17.19 8.96
N VAL A 63 -5.74 -16.22 9.70
CA VAL A 63 -5.75 -16.21 11.17
C VAL A 63 -6.45 -14.92 11.61
N SER A 64 -7.66 -15.11 12.14
CA SER A 64 -8.52 -14.14 12.83
C SER A 64 -7.76 -13.00 13.53
N GLU A 65 -8.13 -11.77 13.19
CA GLU A 65 -8.17 -10.47 13.90
C GLU A 65 -7.17 -10.13 15.03
N LYS A 66 -6.30 -11.01 15.47
CA LYS A 66 -5.35 -10.73 16.56
C LYS A 66 -3.91 -10.71 16.06
N VAL A 67 -3.30 -9.54 16.11
CA VAL A 67 -1.87 -9.25 15.91
C VAL A 67 -1.46 -8.91 14.46
N GLU A 68 -1.83 -7.75 14.02
CA GLU A 68 -1.17 -7.07 12.90
C GLU A 68 0.10 -6.33 13.41
N LYS A 69 1.09 -7.08 13.81
CA LYS A 69 2.46 -6.55 14.00
C LYS A 69 3.28 -6.96 12.78
N LEU A 70 3.21 -6.15 11.70
CA LEU A 70 4.33 -6.13 10.76
C LEU A 70 5.53 -5.63 11.55
N SER A 71 6.61 -6.39 11.56
CA SER A 71 7.84 -5.87 12.11
C SER A 71 8.27 -4.67 11.25
N VAL A 72 8.86 -3.66 11.85
CA VAL A 72 9.41 -2.51 11.12
C VAL A 72 10.42 -3.02 10.07
N GLY A 73 11.12 -4.11 10.36
CA GLY A 73 12.04 -4.77 9.46
C GLY A 73 11.40 -5.27 8.16
N ASP A 74 10.25 -5.94 8.25
CA ASP A 74 9.55 -6.47 7.06
C ASP A 74 9.08 -5.34 6.14
N THR A 75 8.62 -4.23 6.72
CA THR A 75 8.22 -3.05 5.95
C THR A 75 9.40 -2.42 5.22
N LEU A 76 10.55 -2.30 5.87
CA LEU A 76 11.76 -1.74 5.27
C LEU A 76 12.30 -2.65 4.16
N GLU A 77 12.26 -3.96 4.36
CA GLU A 77 12.68 -4.92 3.35
C GLU A 77 11.79 -4.84 2.10
N ALA A 78 10.46 -4.79 2.27
CA ALA A 78 9.54 -4.62 1.16
C ALA A 78 9.81 -3.33 0.37
N ILE A 79 10.08 -2.21 1.04
CA ILE A 79 10.42 -0.94 0.40
C ILE A 79 11.72 -1.07 -0.42
N ARG A 80 12.74 -1.72 0.12
CA ARG A 80 14.04 -1.89 -0.57
C ARG A 80 13.94 -2.62 -1.89
N PHE A 81 13.08 -3.63 -1.98
CA PHE A 81 12.92 -4.43 -3.18
C PHE A 81 11.87 -3.89 -4.16
N ALA A 82 11.10 -2.88 -3.77
CA ALA A 82 10.10 -2.28 -4.64
C ALA A 82 10.72 -1.26 -5.62
N HIS A 83 10.08 -1.08 -6.78
CA HIS A 83 10.28 0.09 -7.62
C HIS A 83 9.33 1.21 -7.21
N VAL A 84 8.09 0.83 -6.89
CA VAL A 84 7.04 1.74 -6.41
C VAL A 84 6.50 1.21 -5.10
N ALA A 85 6.39 2.08 -4.09
CA ALA A 85 5.75 1.78 -2.82
C ALA A 85 4.38 2.46 -2.75
N ILE A 86 3.35 1.67 -2.51
CA ILE A 86 1.99 2.15 -2.26
C ILE A 86 1.84 2.33 -0.75
N LEU A 87 1.83 3.60 -0.31
CA LEU A 87 1.60 3.95 1.09
C LEU A 87 0.10 4.06 1.34
N VAL A 88 -0.45 3.13 2.11
CA VAL A 88 -1.87 3.13 2.49
C VAL A 88 -2.05 3.88 3.80
N VAL A 89 -2.88 4.92 3.78
CA VAL A 89 -3.30 5.69 4.95
C VAL A 89 -4.80 5.58 5.16
N ASP A 90 -5.23 5.67 6.41
CA ASP A 90 -6.64 5.64 6.79
C ASP A 90 -7.23 7.04 6.71
N ALA A 91 -8.23 7.24 5.85
CA ALA A 91 -8.88 8.53 5.66
C ALA A 91 -9.52 9.10 6.94
N THR A 92 -9.92 8.22 7.87
CA THR A 92 -10.61 8.60 9.11
C THR A 92 -9.66 9.10 10.20
N LEU A 93 -8.36 8.78 10.10
CA LEU A 93 -7.39 8.98 11.18
C LEU A 93 -6.31 10.02 10.86
N MET A 94 -6.35 10.74 9.76
CA MET A 94 -5.24 11.62 9.36
C MET A 94 -3.86 10.92 9.36
N PRO A 95 -2.88 11.39 8.58
CA PRO A 95 -1.54 10.84 8.63
C PRO A 95 -0.95 11.02 10.03
N GLU A 96 -0.69 9.91 10.69
CA GLU A 96 -0.02 9.89 11.98
C GLU A 96 1.50 9.86 11.80
N ARG A 97 2.21 10.02 12.91
CA ARG A 97 3.68 10.01 12.92
C ARG A 97 4.28 8.78 12.24
N GLN A 98 3.64 7.61 12.41
CA GLN A 98 4.12 6.36 11.82
C GLN A 98 3.94 6.35 10.29
N ASP A 99 2.85 6.91 9.76
CA ASP A 99 2.65 7.05 8.30
C ASP A 99 3.75 7.93 7.69
N LEU A 100 4.08 9.03 8.34
CA LEU A 100 5.14 9.94 7.93
C LEU A 100 6.53 9.29 8.00
N THR A 101 6.75 8.44 9.00
CA THR A 101 8.00 7.69 9.12
C THR A 101 8.15 6.68 7.98
N ILE A 102 7.09 5.95 7.62
CA ILE A 102 7.10 5.02 6.50
C ILE A 102 7.32 5.78 5.19
N ALA A 103 6.63 6.91 4.97
CA ALA A 103 6.82 7.75 3.80
C ALA A 103 8.27 8.23 3.67
N ARG A 104 8.90 8.64 4.78
CA ARG A 104 10.31 9.04 4.79
C ARG A 104 11.23 7.90 4.37
N HIS A 105 11.02 6.69 4.88
CA HIS A 105 11.81 5.53 4.47
C HIS A 105 11.68 5.22 2.98
N ILE A 106 10.49 5.38 2.38
CA ILE A 106 10.31 5.20 0.92
C ILE A 106 11.16 6.21 0.14
N ILE A 107 11.17 7.47 0.59
CA ILE A 107 11.96 8.55 -0.03
C ILE A 107 13.45 8.28 0.14
N ASP A 108 13.90 7.93 1.34
CA ASP A 108 15.30 7.69 1.67
C ASP A 108 15.88 6.50 0.88
N GLU A 109 15.06 5.49 0.58
CA GLU A 109 15.43 4.36 -0.29
C GLU A 109 15.32 4.71 -1.80
N GLY A 110 14.95 5.95 -2.14
CA GLY A 110 14.86 6.42 -3.53
C GLY A 110 13.75 5.74 -4.34
N ARG A 111 12.67 5.29 -3.69
CA ARG A 111 11.56 4.61 -4.36
C ARG A 111 10.47 5.58 -4.75
N ALA A 112 9.81 5.31 -5.90
CA ALA A 112 8.59 6.04 -6.23
C ALA A 112 7.50 5.74 -5.20
N ILE A 113 6.66 6.74 -4.90
CA ILE A 113 5.59 6.62 -3.92
C ILE A 113 4.25 6.97 -4.54
N VAL A 114 3.24 6.14 -4.26
CA VAL A 114 1.82 6.45 -4.50
C VAL A 114 1.11 6.42 -3.15
N ILE A 115 0.36 7.45 -2.83
CA ILE A 115 -0.40 7.54 -1.59
C ILE A 115 -1.82 7.07 -1.83
N VAL A 116 -2.24 6.05 -1.10
CA VAL A 116 -3.62 5.55 -1.11
C VAL A 116 -4.33 6.00 0.14
N VAL A 117 -5.36 6.79 -0.02
CA VAL A 117 -6.27 7.21 1.07
C VAL A 117 -7.45 6.25 1.10
N ASN A 118 -7.34 5.22 1.93
CA ASN A 118 -8.34 4.15 2.04
C ASN A 118 -9.44 4.50 3.04
N LYS A 119 -10.53 3.74 3.00
CA LYS A 119 -11.77 3.94 3.77
C LYS A 119 -12.47 5.26 3.41
N TRP A 120 -12.33 5.66 2.15
CA TRP A 120 -12.90 6.90 1.64
C TRP A 120 -14.43 6.96 1.72
N ASP A 121 -15.08 5.80 1.75
CA ASP A 121 -16.53 5.64 1.95
C ASP A 121 -17.03 6.15 3.31
N LEU A 122 -16.13 6.34 4.28
CA LEU A 122 -16.43 6.84 5.62
C LEU A 122 -16.23 8.35 5.76
N ILE A 123 -15.85 9.05 4.68
CA ILE A 123 -15.54 10.48 4.69
C ILE A 123 -16.72 11.27 4.12
N GLU A 124 -17.28 12.18 4.93
CA GLU A 124 -18.36 13.07 4.53
C GLU A 124 -17.87 14.26 3.71
N ASP A 125 -16.81 14.95 4.17
CA ASP A 125 -16.18 16.06 3.47
C ASP A 125 -14.79 15.67 2.93
N GLY A 126 -14.80 15.17 1.68
CA GLY A 126 -13.58 14.71 1.02
C GLY A 126 -12.59 15.84 0.72
N GLN A 127 -13.06 17.06 0.42
CA GLN A 127 -12.16 18.19 0.15
C GLN A 127 -11.41 18.60 1.39
N ALA A 128 -12.08 18.73 2.53
CA ALA A 128 -11.45 19.03 3.79
C ALA A 128 -10.48 17.93 4.23
N ALA A 129 -10.82 16.66 4.02
CA ALA A 129 -9.95 15.52 4.34
C ALA A 129 -8.66 15.55 3.51
N LEU A 130 -8.75 15.76 2.19
CA LEU A 130 -7.58 15.86 1.32
C LEU A 130 -6.71 17.07 1.65
N ARG A 131 -7.32 18.23 1.91
CA ARG A 131 -6.57 19.43 2.31
C ARG A 131 -5.74 19.17 3.57
N ARG A 132 -6.34 18.59 4.61
CA ARG A 132 -5.64 18.23 5.84
C ARG A 132 -4.52 17.20 5.60
N LEU A 133 -4.74 16.23 4.71
CA LEU A 133 -3.72 15.27 4.32
C LEU A 133 -2.51 15.99 3.69
N PHE A 134 -2.76 16.81 2.68
CA PHE A 134 -1.71 17.53 1.97
C PHE A 134 -0.94 18.49 2.89
N ASP A 135 -1.63 19.29 3.69
CA ASP A 135 -1.00 20.21 4.65
C ASP A 135 -0.08 19.46 5.60
N ARG A 136 -0.54 18.33 6.14
CA ARG A 136 0.25 17.51 7.06
C ARG A 136 1.48 16.90 6.40
N MET A 137 1.33 16.42 5.17
CA MET A 137 2.42 15.78 4.43
C MET A 137 3.43 16.81 3.93
N GLU A 138 3.01 17.96 3.41
CA GLU A 138 3.91 19.02 2.94
C GLU A 138 4.78 19.59 4.06
N ILE A 139 4.18 19.82 5.24
CA ILE A 139 4.94 20.32 6.40
C ILE A 139 5.99 19.32 6.87
N SER A 140 5.65 18.01 6.86
CA SER A 140 6.51 16.97 7.42
C SER A 140 7.51 16.41 6.42
N LEU A 141 7.17 16.40 5.13
CA LEU A 141 7.92 15.76 4.04
C LEU A 141 7.76 16.55 2.73
N PRO A 142 8.44 17.72 2.59
CA PRO A 142 8.35 18.54 1.39
C PRO A 142 8.69 17.77 0.09
N GLN A 143 9.52 16.73 0.19
CA GLN A 143 9.95 15.89 -0.93
C GLN A 143 8.81 15.05 -1.55
N ILE A 144 7.70 14.86 -0.82
CA ILE A 144 6.55 14.09 -1.30
C ILE A 144 5.62 14.92 -2.20
N ARG A 145 5.92 16.21 -2.36
CA ARG A 145 5.15 17.10 -3.22
C ARG A 145 5.08 16.56 -4.64
N GLY A 146 3.87 16.44 -5.17
CA GLY A 146 3.63 15.89 -6.50
C GLY A 146 3.48 14.37 -6.56
N ALA A 147 3.61 13.64 -5.42
CA ALA A 147 3.30 12.23 -5.38
C ALA A 147 1.81 12.00 -5.73
N PRO A 148 1.49 10.99 -6.56
CA PRO A 148 0.11 10.65 -6.86
C PRO A 148 -0.66 10.29 -5.59
N VAL A 149 -1.89 10.80 -5.48
CA VAL A 149 -2.81 10.49 -4.36
C VAL A 149 -4.08 9.88 -4.94
N VAL A 150 -4.42 8.68 -4.50
CA VAL A 150 -5.61 7.95 -4.92
C VAL A 150 -6.53 7.73 -3.72
N THR A 151 -7.76 8.24 -3.81
CA THR A 151 -8.80 7.98 -2.81
C THR A 151 -9.60 6.75 -3.22
N LEU A 152 -9.75 5.79 -2.31
CA LEU A 152 -10.50 4.56 -2.59
C LEU A 152 -11.12 3.94 -1.33
N SER A 153 -12.04 3.00 -1.55
CA SER A 153 -12.53 2.09 -0.52
C SER A 153 -12.21 0.66 -0.94
N ALA A 154 -11.19 0.09 -0.33
CA ALA A 154 -10.80 -1.29 -0.60
C ALA A 154 -11.92 -2.28 -0.24
N ARG A 155 -12.68 -2.00 0.83
CA ARG A 155 -13.80 -2.83 1.27
C ARG A 155 -14.93 -2.87 0.24
N ASN A 156 -15.25 -1.72 -0.36
CA ASN A 156 -16.35 -1.59 -1.32
C ASN A 156 -15.87 -1.66 -2.78
N THR A 157 -14.60 -1.95 -3.00
CA THR A 157 -13.95 -2.00 -4.33
C THR A 157 -14.11 -0.72 -5.18
N ARG A 158 -14.37 0.43 -4.54
CA ARG A 158 -14.55 1.71 -5.22
C ARG A 158 -13.21 2.43 -5.39
N GLY A 159 -12.92 2.91 -6.59
CA GLY A 159 -11.71 3.67 -6.91
C GLY A 159 -10.44 2.82 -7.06
N ILE A 160 -10.54 1.48 -6.98
CA ILE A 160 -9.42 0.55 -7.19
C ILE A 160 -8.87 0.67 -8.62
N ASP A 161 -9.74 0.90 -9.59
CA ASP A 161 -9.43 1.11 -11.00
C ASP A 161 -8.47 2.29 -11.24
N LYS A 162 -8.44 3.25 -10.33
CA LYS A 162 -7.56 4.44 -10.42
C LYS A 162 -6.14 4.20 -9.90
N LEU A 163 -5.93 3.10 -9.18
CA LEU A 163 -4.66 2.88 -8.50
C LEU A 163 -3.55 2.48 -9.46
N LEU A 164 -3.77 1.48 -10.31
CA LEU A 164 -2.74 0.99 -11.22
C LEU A 164 -2.33 2.04 -12.29
N PRO A 165 -3.25 2.86 -12.85
CA PRO A 165 -2.83 3.98 -13.69
C PRO A 165 -1.98 5.05 -13.00
N ALA A 166 -2.01 5.11 -11.65
CA ALA A 166 -1.22 6.05 -10.86
C ALA A 166 0.18 5.50 -10.48
N VAL A 167 0.41 4.20 -10.70
CA VAL A 167 1.66 3.48 -10.43
C VAL A 167 2.59 3.52 -11.63
#